data_1a0293514543fd3f200d681068161e30
#
_entry.id   1a0293514543fd3f200d681068161e30
#
_cell.length_a   1.000
_cell.length_b   1.000
_cell.length_c   1.000
_cell.angle_alpha   90.00
_cell.angle_beta   90.00
_cell.angle_gamma   90.00
#
_symmetry.space_group_name_H-M   'P 1'
#
loop_
_entity.id
_entity.type
_entity.pdbx_description
1 polymer ?
#
loop_
_entity_poly.entity_id
_entity_poly.type
_entity_poly.pdbx_seq_one_letter_code
_entity_poly.pdbx_strand_id
1 'polypeptide(L)'
;EDTELLAPIPNPWMVFSVGMNYGRHLAEMSNTPPPEHPSGFIKTRDSLLGSGKAIKVPPQCPDWIDYEGEFCFVFGRECHAVSEADAMEYVAGYTIANDVSARDWIPDIKKGEPPFGPIHGWERNILGKNLPGFTPCGPVIVTKDEIADPYDLHLQTRLNGEVMQDTKTDDLIFKLPEIISYYSQWYRFHPGDVVTTGSPAGVGIGRDPHVFMHAGDTIEIELEGVGVLSNTLS
;
A
#
# COMPACT_ATOMS: atom_id res chain seq x y z
N GLU A 1 -9.74 -6.03 29.90
CA GLU A 1 -10.30 -4.98 29.02
C GLU A 1 -9.76 -5.25 27.62
N ASP A 2 -10.64 -5.45 26.65
CA ASP A 2 -10.26 -5.67 25.24
C ASP A 2 -9.77 -4.34 24.67
N THR A 3 -8.45 -4.19 24.57
CA THR A 3 -7.84 -3.00 23.94
C THR A 3 -7.91 -3.16 22.43
N GLU A 4 -8.58 -2.24 21.77
CA GLU A 4 -8.67 -2.22 20.32
C GLU A 4 -7.59 -1.32 19.72
N LEU A 5 -6.78 -1.85 18.81
CA LEU A 5 -5.76 -1.07 18.11
C LEU A 5 -6.42 -0.27 16.98
N LEU A 6 -6.18 1.03 16.98
CA LEU A 6 -6.44 1.89 15.82
C LEU A 6 -5.23 1.88 14.89
N ALA A 7 -5.39 2.41 13.68
CA ALA A 7 -4.22 2.78 12.87
C ALA A 7 -3.33 3.73 13.68
N PRO A 8 -1.99 3.62 13.61
CA PRO A 8 -1.07 4.45 14.42
C PRO A 8 -1.29 5.95 14.24
N ILE A 9 -1.70 6.38 13.06
CA ILE A 9 -2.21 7.72 12.77
C ILE A 9 -3.68 7.58 12.33
N PRO A 10 -4.65 7.76 13.24
CA PRO A 10 -6.06 7.52 12.90
C PRO A 10 -6.69 8.64 12.06
N ASN A 11 -6.08 9.83 12.04
CA ASN A 11 -6.61 11.01 11.36
C ASN A 11 -5.52 11.79 10.59
N PRO A 12 -4.81 11.17 9.63
CA PRO A 12 -3.89 11.92 8.78
C PRO A 12 -4.66 12.93 7.92
N TRP A 13 -4.00 13.99 7.47
CA TRP A 13 -4.55 14.85 6.42
C TRP A 13 -4.63 14.12 5.10
N MET A 14 -3.62 13.29 4.82
CA MET A 14 -3.52 12.52 3.58
C MET A 14 -2.98 11.12 3.85
N VAL A 15 -3.57 10.15 3.18
CA VAL A 15 -2.96 8.85 2.91
C VAL A 15 -2.65 8.83 1.42
N PHE A 16 -1.37 8.77 1.08
CA PHE A 16 -0.93 8.77 -0.30
C PHE A 16 -0.36 7.40 -0.66
N SER A 17 -0.81 6.81 -1.76
CA SER A 17 -0.37 5.49 -2.20
C SER A 17 0.43 5.62 -3.49
N VAL A 18 1.67 5.14 -3.48
CA VAL A 18 2.50 4.98 -4.67
C VAL A 18 2.23 3.59 -5.25
N GLY A 19 2.03 3.50 -6.55
CA GLY A 19 1.87 2.22 -7.25
C GLY A 19 3.00 1.95 -8.23
N MET A 20 3.09 0.69 -8.70
CA MET A 20 4.03 0.26 -9.75
C MET A 20 5.50 0.57 -9.42
N ASN A 21 5.89 0.40 -8.16
CA ASN A 21 7.19 0.84 -7.65
C ASN A 21 8.12 -0.30 -7.22
N TYR A 22 7.80 -1.55 -7.53
CA TYR A 22 8.66 -2.70 -7.29
C TYR A 22 9.01 -3.41 -8.60
N GLY A 23 10.30 -3.64 -8.83
CA GLY A 23 10.80 -4.18 -10.09
C GLY A 23 10.26 -5.57 -10.41
N ARG A 24 10.22 -6.47 -9.42
CA ARG A 24 9.67 -7.83 -9.59
C ARG A 24 8.17 -7.82 -9.82
N HIS A 25 7.43 -6.87 -9.23
CA HIS A 25 6.00 -6.73 -9.47
C HIS A 25 5.71 -6.30 -10.92
N LEU A 26 6.47 -5.37 -11.47
CA LEU A 26 6.34 -5.00 -12.89
C LEU A 26 6.65 -6.17 -13.84
N ALA A 27 7.63 -7.02 -13.47
CA ALA A 27 7.94 -8.22 -14.24
C ALA A 27 6.79 -9.23 -14.21
N GLU A 28 6.14 -9.44 -13.06
CA GLU A 28 4.94 -10.26 -12.88
C GLU A 28 3.76 -9.74 -13.72
N MET A 29 3.60 -8.43 -13.83
CA MET A 29 2.57 -7.77 -14.63
C MET A 29 2.92 -7.69 -16.12
N SER A 30 3.23 -8.83 -16.75
CA SER A 30 3.54 -8.95 -18.19
C SER A 30 4.77 -8.13 -18.61
N ASN A 31 5.79 -8.05 -17.76
CA ASN A 31 7.01 -7.26 -17.98
C ASN A 31 6.71 -5.79 -18.32
N THR A 32 5.79 -5.19 -17.58
CA THR A 32 5.48 -3.76 -17.71
C THR A 32 6.76 -2.95 -17.46
N PRO A 33 7.14 -2.02 -18.36
CA PRO A 33 8.31 -1.20 -18.13
C PRO A 33 8.13 -0.28 -16.92
N PRO A 34 9.21 0.07 -16.21
CA PRO A 34 9.11 1.01 -15.11
C PRO A 34 8.56 2.34 -15.60
N PRO A 35 7.71 3.01 -14.80
CA PRO A 35 7.21 4.33 -15.16
C PRO A 35 8.36 5.35 -15.17
N GLU A 36 8.20 6.43 -15.94
CA GLU A 36 9.20 7.49 -16.08
C GLU A 36 9.36 8.32 -14.77
N HIS A 37 8.33 8.36 -13.95
CA HIS A 37 8.29 9.03 -12.65
C HIS A 37 7.36 8.28 -11.69
N PRO A 38 7.45 8.52 -10.37
CA PRO A 38 6.56 7.88 -9.40
C PRO A 38 5.09 8.07 -9.77
N SER A 39 4.30 7.00 -9.72
CA SER A 39 2.86 6.99 -9.99
C SER A 39 2.11 6.77 -8.68
N GLY A 40 1.06 7.53 -8.42
CA GLY A 40 0.34 7.40 -7.15
C GLY A 40 -1.03 8.07 -7.15
N PHE A 41 -1.75 7.88 -6.05
CA PHE A 41 -3.10 8.40 -5.84
C PHE A 41 -3.35 8.63 -4.35
N ILE A 42 -4.39 9.42 -4.05
CA ILE A 42 -4.82 9.68 -2.68
C ILE A 42 -5.81 8.59 -2.27
N LYS A 43 -5.65 8.08 -1.05
CA LYS A 43 -6.63 7.23 -0.36
C LYS A 43 -7.42 8.05 0.65
N THR A 44 -8.70 7.73 0.79
CA THR A 44 -9.57 8.39 1.77
C THR A 44 -9.19 7.97 3.19
N ARG A 45 -9.44 8.84 4.18
CA ARG A 45 -9.21 8.49 5.59
C ARG A 45 -10.09 7.33 6.06
N ASP A 46 -11.31 7.22 5.53
CA ASP A 46 -12.22 6.14 5.88
C ASP A 46 -11.73 4.77 5.44
N SER A 47 -10.75 4.72 4.51
CA SER A 47 -10.11 3.46 4.15
C SER A 47 -9.18 2.93 5.24
N LEU A 48 -8.70 3.76 6.18
CA LEU A 48 -7.82 3.32 7.26
C LEU A 48 -8.50 2.32 8.20
N LEU A 49 -7.73 1.32 8.61
CA LEU A 49 -8.16 0.28 9.55
C LEU A 49 -6.99 -0.07 10.48
N GLY A 50 -7.26 -0.30 11.75
CA GLY A 50 -6.23 -0.77 12.70
C GLY A 50 -5.95 -2.26 12.57
N SER A 51 -4.79 -2.69 13.11
CA SER A 51 -4.45 -4.10 13.25
C SER A 51 -5.46 -4.82 14.15
N GLY A 52 -5.79 -6.06 13.82
CA GLY A 52 -6.75 -6.88 14.56
C GLY A 52 -8.22 -6.64 14.19
N LYS A 53 -8.53 -5.61 13.40
CA LYS A 53 -9.90 -5.35 12.93
C LYS A 53 -10.23 -6.15 11.68
N ALA A 54 -11.55 -6.38 11.48
CA ALA A 54 -12.02 -7.09 10.30
C ALA A 54 -12.18 -6.16 9.09
N ILE A 55 -11.57 -6.54 7.97
CA ILE A 55 -11.82 -5.95 6.67
C ILE A 55 -13.20 -6.44 6.19
N LYS A 56 -14.10 -5.53 5.88
CA LYS A 56 -15.44 -5.88 5.41
C LYS A 56 -15.41 -6.20 3.92
N VAL A 57 -15.84 -7.41 3.56
CA VAL A 57 -16.04 -7.78 2.16
C VAL A 57 -17.22 -6.99 1.59
N PRO A 58 -17.03 -6.15 0.58
CA PRO A 58 -18.09 -5.30 0.06
C PRO A 58 -19.04 -6.11 -0.84
N PRO A 59 -20.36 -5.96 -0.71
CA PRO A 59 -21.32 -6.74 -1.49
C PRO A 59 -21.27 -6.47 -3.01
N GLN A 60 -20.71 -5.33 -3.42
CA GLN A 60 -20.53 -4.98 -4.83
C GLN A 60 -19.28 -5.62 -5.47
N CYS A 61 -18.35 -6.16 -4.68
CA CYS A 61 -17.12 -6.81 -5.13
C CYS A 61 -16.79 -7.97 -4.18
N PRO A 62 -17.56 -9.08 -4.18
CA PRO A 62 -17.41 -10.12 -3.17
C PRO A 62 -16.30 -11.13 -3.45
N ASP A 63 -15.87 -11.27 -4.70
CA ASP A 63 -15.08 -12.44 -5.13
C ASP A 63 -13.60 -12.16 -5.34
N TRP A 64 -13.23 -10.93 -5.69
CA TRP A 64 -11.87 -10.59 -6.10
C TRP A 64 -11.25 -9.54 -5.17
N ILE A 65 -11.15 -9.86 -3.87
CA ILE A 65 -10.48 -8.98 -2.88
C ILE A 65 -9.00 -9.36 -2.82
N ASP A 66 -8.16 -8.49 -3.32
CA ASP A 66 -6.72 -8.70 -3.40
C ASP A 66 -5.98 -8.05 -2.21
N TYR A 67 -4.84 -8.62 -1.86
CA TYR A 67 -3.92 -8.13 -0.83
C TYR A 67 -2.71 -7.49 -1.48
N GLU A 68 -2.22 -6.43 -0.88
CA GLU A 68 -1.02 -5.69 -1.29
C GLU A 68 -0.27 -5.22 -0.04
N GLY A 69 0.64 -6.07 0.48
CA GLY A 69 1.49 -5.72 1.62
C GLY A 69 2.53 -4.69 1.21
N GLU A 70 2.58 -3.57 1.94
CA GLU A 70 3.40 -2.42 1.57
C GLU A 70 4.23 -1.88 2.73
N PHE A 71 5.49 -1.57 2.46
CA PHE A 71 6.32 -0.70 3.27
C PHE A 71 5.79 0.74 3.19
N CYS A 72 5.74 1.42 4.34
CA CYS A 72 5.20 2.78 4.44
C CYS A 72 6.12 3.68 5.23
N PHE A 73 6.10 4.97 4.91
CA PHE A 73 6.72 6.00 5.74
C PHE A 73 5.72 7.07 6.16
N VAL A 74 6.04 7.76 7.25
CA VAL A 74 5.19 8.77 7.86
C VAL A 74 5.94 10.09 7.93
N PHE A 75 5.29 11.19 7.53
CA PHE A 75 5.86 12.53 7.65
C PHE A 75 5.87 13.01 9.10
N GLY A 76 7.00 13.57 9.53
CA GLY A 76 7.17 14.15 10.87
C GLY A 76 7.07 15.67 10.92
N ARG A 77 7.13 16.32 9.78
CA ARG A 77 7.04 17.77 9.62
C ARG A 77 6.37 18.13 8.31
N GLU A 78 5.89 19.38 8.20
CA GLU A 78 5.33 19.92 6.95
C GLU A 78 6.37 19.83 5.83
N CYS A 79 5.97 19.26 4.69
CA CYS A 79 6.84 19.01 3.55
C CYS A 79 6.18 19.53 2.26
N HIS A 80 6.83 20.49 1.58
CA HIS A 80 6.40 21.05 0.32
C HIS A 80 7.58 21.59 -0.46
N ALA A 81 7.68 21.25 -1.75
CA ALA A 81 8.71 21.69 -2.67
C ALA A 81 10.15 21.42 -2.17
N VAL A 82 10.41 20.19 -1.66
CA VAL A 82 11.71 19.82 -1.12
C VAL A 82 12.58 19.11 -2.15
N SER A 83 13.90 19.22 -1.98
CA SER A 83 14.87 18.49 -2.81
C SER A 83 15.01 17.02 -2.34
N GLU A 84 15.52 16.15 -3.21
CA GLU A 84 15.84 14.77 -2.80
C GLU A 84 16.89 14.73 -1.68
N ALA A 85 17.85 15.66 -1.69
CA ALA A 85 18.90 15.72 -0.69
C ALA A 85 18.37 15.97 0.72
N ASP A 86 17.28 16.73 0.84
CA ASP A 86 16.68 17.11 2.12
C ASP A 86 15.49 16.19 2.51
N ALA A 87 14.99 15.38 1.57
CA ALA A 87 13.73 14.65 1.69
C ALA A 87 13.63 13.79 2.96
N MET A 88 14.71 13.08 3.31
CA MET A 88 14.70 12.20 4.48
C MET A 88 14.63 12.93 5.82
N GLU A 89 14.85 14.23 5.85
CA GLU A 89 14.65 15.03 7.07
C GLU A 89 13.17 15.14 7.47
N TYR A 90 12.25 14.94 6.53
CA TYR A 90 10.82 15.05 6.72
C TYR A 90 10.17 13.74 7.17
N VAL A 91 10.87 12.61 7.10
CA VAL A 91 10.39 11.31 7.56
C VAL A 91 10.51 11.19 9.07
N ALA A 92 9.40 10.83 9.74
CA ALA A 92 9.36 10.53 11.18
C ALA A 92 9.69 9.08 11.47
N GLY A 93 9.18 8.16 10.65
CA GLY A 93 9.31 6.71 10.87
C GLY A 93 8.61 5.90 9.81
N TYR A 94 8.52 4.60 10.08
CA TYR A 94 8.06 3.58 9.16
C TYR A 94 6.95 2.73 9.77
N THR A 95 6.08 2.21 8.92
CA THR A 95 4.96 1.34 9.28
C THR A 95 4.63 0.41 8.12
N ILE A 96 3.57 -0.36 8.27
CA ILE A 96 3.06 -1.30 7.27
C ILE A 96 1.66 -0.86 6.85
N ALA A 97 1.30 -1.07 5.59
CA ALA A 97 -0.09 -1.04 5.15
C ALA A 97 -0.42 -2.25 4.28
N ASN A 98 -1.71 -2.55 4.19
CA ASN A 98 -2.28 -3.42 3.17
C ASN A 98 -3.12 -2.54 2.24
N ASP A 99 -2.69 -2.35 1.00
CA ASP A 99 -3.47 -1.62 -0.01
C ASP A 99 -4.53 -2.54 -0.63
N VAL A 100 -5.50 -2.97 0.21
CA VAL A 100 -6.57 -3.89 -0.17
C VAL A 100 -7.29 -3.38 -1.42
N SER A 101 -7.51 -4.27 -2.37
CA SER A 101 -7.97 -3.91 -3.70
C SER A 101 -9.13 -4.80 -4.15
N ALA A 102 -10.30 -4.20 -4.43
CA ALA A 102 -11.39 -4.89 -5.10
C ALA A 102 -11.11 -4.96 -6.61
N ARG A 103 -11.07 -6.17 -7.17
CA ARG A 103 -10.67 -6.42 -8.56
C ARG A 103 -11.80 -6.95 -9.46
N ASP A 104 -13.01 -7.13 -8.96
CA ASP A 104 -14.16 -7.72 -9.70
C ASP A 104 -14.49 -6.98 -11.00
N TRP A 105 -14.14 -5.71 -11.10
CA TRP A 105 -14.34 -4.86 -12.28
C TRP A 105 -13.36 -5.13 -13.43
N ILE A 106 -12.22 -5.79 -13.17
CA ILE A 106 -11.14 -5.96 -14.17
C ILE A 106 -11.60 -6.69 -15.43
N PRO A 107 -12.37 -7.79 -15.36
CA PRO A 107 -12.81 -8.49 -16.57
C PRO A 107 -13.61 -7.62 -17.55
N ASP A 108 -14.41 -6.69 -17.03
CA ASP A 108 -15.25 -5.82 -17.85
C ASP A 108 -14.45 -4.66 -18.47
N ILE A 109 -13.54 -4.05 -17.70
CA ILE A 109 -12.74 -2.92 -18.18
C ILE A 109 -11.71 -3.35 -19.20
N LYS A 110 -11.13 -4.57 -19.09
CA LYS A 110 -10.20 -5.11 -20.10
C LYS A 110 -10.80 -5.20 -21.51
N LYS A 111 -12.11 -5.15 -21.63
CA LYS A 111 -12.83 -5.14 -22.92
C LYS A 111 -13.11 -3.72 -23.45
N GLY A 112 -12.80 -2.70 -22.64
CA GLY A 112 -13.06 -1.30 -22.99
C GLY A 112 -12.11 -0.79 -24.08
N GLU A 113 -12.68 -0.11 -25.07
CA GLU A 113 -11.92 0.50 -26.16
C GLU A 113 -11.33 1.87 -25.78
N PRO A 114 -10.13 2.24 -26.29
CA PRO A 114 -9.59 3.59 -26.12
C PRO A 114 -10.54 4.67 -26.70
N PRO A 115 -10.53 5.89 -26.11
CA PRO A 115 -9.70 6.33 -24.98
C PRO A 115 -10.29 6.02 -23.61
N PHE A 116 -11.55 5.65 -23.52
CA PHE A 116 -12.27 5.56 -22.24
C PHE A 116 -11.95 4.27 -21.46
N GLY A 117 -11.61 3.17 -22.11
CA GLY A 117 -11.24 1.93 -21.42
C GLY A 117 -10.10 2.13 -20.42
N PRO A 118 -8.94 2.68 -20.80
CA PRO A 118 -7.85 2.98 -19.87
C PRO A 118 -8.23 3.98 -18.77
N ILE A 119 -9.02 5.03 -19.09
CA ILE A 119 -9.48 6.02 -18.12
C ILE A 119 -10.37 5.35 -17.06
N HIS A 120 -11.36 4.57 -17.48
CA HIS A 120 -12.24 3.83 -16.57
C HIS A 120 -11.48 2.76 -15.79
N GLY A 121 -10.47 2.13 -16.39
CA GLY A 121 -9.59 1.20 -15.71
C GLY A 121 -8.88 1.85 -14.54
N TRP A 122 -8.30 3.02 -14.74
CA TRP A 122 -7.65 3.78 -13.67
C TRP A 122 -8.64 4.26 -12.60
N GLU A 123 -9.79 4.80 -13.01
CA GLU A 123 -10.86 5.21 -12.11
C GLU A 123 -11.30 4.06 -11.20
N ARG A 124 -11.61 2.90 -11.78
CA ARG A 124 -12.07 1.73 -11.04
C ARG A 124 -11.00 1.17 -10.11
N ASN A 125 -9.75 1.20 -10.53
CA ASN A 125 -8.63 0.82 -9.67
C ASN A 125 -8.58 1.69 -8.40
N ILE A 126 -8.71 3.02 -8.54
CA ILE A 126 -8.73 3.93 -7.38
C ILE A 126 -9.97 3.70 -6.51
N LEU A 127 -11.15 3.57 -7.11
CA LEU A 127 -12.39 3.28 -6.36
C LEU A 127 -12.29 1.97 -5.58
N GLY A 128 -11.75 0.91 -6.20
CA GLY A 128 -11.56 -0.41 -5.59
C GLY A 128 -10.58 -0.43 -4.41
N LYS A 129 -9.74 0.59 -4.28
CA LYS A 129 -8.75 0.75 -3.21
C LYS A 129 -9.20 1.73 -2.10
N ASN A 130 -10.35 2.40 -2.28
CA ASN A 130 -10.84 3.45 -1.38
C ASN A 130 -12.10 3.07 -0.59
N LEU A 131 -12.45 1.78 -0.56
CA LEU A 131 -13.56 1.31 0.25
C LEU A 131 -13.22 1.45 1.76
N PRO A 132 -14.22 1.69 2.62
CA PRO A 132 -13.99 1.78 4.06
C PRO A 132 -13.24 0.56 4.60
N GLY A 133 -12.12 0.81 5.30
CA GLY A 133 -11.28 -0.24 5.87
C GLY A 133 -10.31 -0.91 4.90
N PHE A 134 -10.17 -0.44 3.65
CA PHE A 134 -9.27 -1.02 2.62
C PHE A 134 -7.82 -0.49 2.69
N THR A 135 -7.47 0.13 3.83
CA THR A 135 -6.08 0.47 4.17
C THR A 135 -5.80 0.07 5.61
N PRO A 136 -5.78 -1.25 5.94
CA PRO A 136 -5.18 -1.66 7.19
C PRO A 136 -3.79 -1.06 7.31
N CYS A 137 -3.49 -0.42 8.45
CA CYS A 137 -2.22 0.26 8.68
C CYS A 137 -1.75 0.08 10.13
N GLY A 138 -0.48 -0.21 10.31
CA GLY A 138 0.15 -0.44 11.60
C GLY A 138 1.09 -1.64 11.60
N PRO A 139 1.28 -2.33 12.74
CA PRO A 139 0.61 -2.12 14.03
C PRO A 139 1.09 -0.88 14.79
N VAL A 140 2.32 -0.43 14.51
CA VAL A 140 2.98 0.71 15.15
C VAL A 140 3.72 1.55 14.11
N ILE A 141 4.24 2.70 14.51
CA ILE A 141 5.28 3.43 13.79
C ILE A 141 6.57 3.22 14.54
N VAL A 142 7.60 2.74 13.84
CA VAL A 142 8.98 2.70 14.34
C VAL A 142 9.69 3.95 13.85
N THR A 143 10.34 4.69 14.74
CA THR A 143 11.00 5.95 14.37
C THR A 143 12.20 5.70 13.47
N LYS A 144 12.51 6.66 12.60
CA LYS A 144 13.53 6.46 11.56
C LYS A 144 14.93 6.19 12.11
N ASP A 145 15.23 6.63 13.32
CA ASP A 145 16.51 6.40 14.00
C ASP A 145 16.68 4.97 14.55
N GLU A 146 15.58 4.21 14.65
CA GLU A 146 15.62 2.79 15.04
C GLU A 146 15.84 1.86 13.83
N ILE A 147 15.64 2.33 12.60
CA ILE A 147 15.85 1.58 11.35
C ILE A 147 17.13 2.08 10.67
N ALA A 148 18.16 1.27 10.71
CA ALA A 148 19.48 1.65 10.20
C ALA A 148 19.50 1.89 8.68
N ASP A 149 18.79 1.03 7.92
CA ASP A 149 18.64 1.15 6.47
C ASP A 149 17.20 0.77 6.06
N PRO A 150 16.37 1.72 5.63
CA PRO A 150 15.01 1.44 5.20
C PRO A 150 14.93 0.62 3.88
N TYR A 151 16.05 0.39 3.22
CA TYR A 151 16.13 -0.39 1.98
C TYR A 151 16.65 -1.82 2.17
N ASP A 152 16.95 -2.24 3.40
CA ASP A 152 17.37 -3.61 3.72
C ASP A 152 16.36 -4.32 4.65
N LEU A 153 15.09 -3.98 4.57
CA LEU A 153 14.05 -4.60 5.37
C LEU A 153 13.39 -5.75 4.60
N HIS A 154 13.17 -6.86 5.29
CA HIS A 154 12.40 -7.98 4.76
C HIS A 154 10.91 -7.74 4.97
N LEU A 155 10.12 -7.83 3.88
CA LEU A 155 8.67 -7.72 3.90
C LEU A 155 8.06 -9.04 3.42
N GLN A 156 7.16 -9.59 4.22
CA GLN A 156 6.48 -10.85 3.91
C GLN A 156 4.98 -10.72 4.16
N THR A 157 4.16 -11.14 3.19
CA THR A 157 2.70 -11.23 3.32
C THR A 157 2.29 -12.69 3.38
N ARG A 158 1.43 -13.05 4.35
CA ARG A 158 0.89 -14.40 4.52
C ARG A 158 -0.64 -14.37 4.50
N LEU A 159 -1.25 -15.21 3.68
CA LEU A 159 -2.69 -15.47 3.68
C LEU A 159 -2.94 -16.84 4.32
N ASN A 160 -3.67 -16.88 5.44
CA ASN A 160 -3.92 -18.10 6.21
C ASN A 160 -2.64 -18.87 6.58
N GLY A 161 -1.54 -18.13 6.81
CA GLY A 161 -0.22 -18.67 7.13
C GLY A 161 0.62 -19.09 5.92
N GLU A 162 0.08 -19.08 4.71
CA GLU A 162 0.83 -19.34 3.47
C GLU A 162 1.49 -18.06 2.98
N VAL A 163 2.79 -18.14 2.62
CA VAL A 163 3.55 -16.98 2.11
C VAL A 163 3.10 -16.63 0.71
N MET A 164 2.63 -15.41 0.54
CA MET A 164 2.14 -14.85 -0.71
C MET A 164 3.12 -13.86 -1.34
N GLN A 165 3.66 -12.95 -0.55
CA GLN A 165 4.67 -12.00 -1.00
C GLN A 165 5.90 -12.16 -0.11
N ASP A 166 7.08 -12.12 -0.72
CA ASP A 166 8.36 -12.26 -0.03
C ASP A 166 9.41 -11.43 -0.77
N THR A 167 9.86 -10.34 -0.17
CA THR A 167 10.74 -9.37 -0.80
C THR A 167 11.58 -8.61 0.23
N LYS A 168 12.55 -7.87 -0.28
CA LYS A 168 13.22 -6.79 0.45
C LYS A 168 12.84 -5.44 -0.12
N THR A 169 12.93 -4.41 0.71
CA THR A 169 12.66 -3.02 0.31
C THR A 169 13.72 -2.43 -0.65
N ASP A 170 14.80 -3.16 -0.92
CA ASP A 170 15.78 -2.80 -1.94
C ASP A 170 15.24 -2.89 -3.38
N ASP A 171 14.16 -3.67 -3.61
CA ASP A 171 13.48 -3.83 -4.92
C ASP A 171 12.65 -2.59 -5.34
N LEU A 172 12.55 -1.56 -4.47
CA LEU A 172 11.91 -0.27 -4.82
C LEU A 172 12.61 0.37 -6.01
N ILE A 173 11.84 0.73 -7.04
CA ILE A 173 12.31 1.43 -8.25
C ILE A 173 12.65 2.88 -7.90
N PHE A 174 11.67 3.61 -7.36
CA PHE A 174 11.87 4.96 -6.80
C PHE A 174 12.06 4.85 -5.31
N LYS A 175 13.17 5.38 -4.81
CA LYS A 175 13.48 5.42 -3.39
C LYS A 175 12.71 6.56 -2.70
N LEU A 176 12.66 6.55 -1.37
CA LEU A 176 11.90 7.54 -0.60
C LEU A 176 12.24 9.00 -0.96
N PRO A 177 13.53 9.39 -1.11
CA PRO A 177 13.86 10.76 -1.50
C PRO A 177 13.24 11.19 -2.82
N GLU A 178 13.25 10.31 -3.83
CA GLU A 178 12.67 10.57 -5.14
C GLU A 178 11.15 10.74 -5.05
N ILE A 179 10.46 9.85 -4.31
CA ILE A 179 9.02 9.92 -4.08
C ILE A 179 8.65 11.24 -3.37
N ILE A 180 9.35 11.55 -2.28
CA ILE A 180 9.09 12.75 -1.46
C ILE A 180 9.35 14.01 -2.29
N SER A 181 10.51 14.10 -2.96
CA SER A 181 10.85 15.26 -3.78
C SER A 181 9.82 15.46 -4.89
N TYR A 182 9.49 14.39 -5.64
CA TYR A 182 8.54 14.47 -6.75
C TYR A 182 7.15 14.95 -6.28
N TYR A 183 6.55 14.27 -5.30
CA TYR A 183 5.19 14.60 -4.88
C TYR A 183 5.07 15.86 -4.04
N SER A 184 6.12 16.25 -3.33
CA SER A 184 6.12 17.52 -2.59
C SER A 184 6.05 18.77 -3.50
N GLN A 185 6.35 18.64 -4.80
CA GLN A 185 6.14 19.72 -5.76
C GLN A 185 4.65 19.98 -6.02
N TRP A 186 3.82 18.95 -5.87
CA TRP A 186 2.39 18.99 -6.19
C TRP A 186 1.50 19.10 -4.95
N TYR A 187 1.93 18.45 -3.86
CA TYR A 187 1.17 18.35 -2.61
C TYR A 187 1.96 18.96 -1.46
N ARG A 188 1.22 19.45 -0.47
CA ARG A 188 1.75 19.77 0.83
C ARG A 188 1.41 18.61 1.78
N PHE A 189 2.44 17.95 2.29
CA PHE A 189 2.27 16.92 3.31
C PHE A 189 2.39 17.52 4.70
N HIS A 190 1.67 16.96 5.64
CA HIS A 190 1.62 17.39 7.03
C HIS A 190 2.17 16.30 7.96
N PRO A 191 2.59 16.67 9.19
CA PRO A 191 2.96 15.67 10.20
C PRO A 191 1.83 14.65 10.40
N GLY A 192 2.18 13.37 10.34
CA GLY A 192 1.23 12.27 10.43
C GLY A 192 0.65 11.82 9.08
N ASP A 193 0.93 12.48 7.96
CA ASP A 193 0.57 11.95 6.66
C ASP A 193 1.34 10.66 6.38
N VAL A 194 0.63 9.67 5.83
CA VAL A 194 1.16 8.33 5.56
C VAL A 194 1.32 8.14 4.06
N VAL A 195 2.48 7.62 3.66
CA VAL A 195 2.75 7.28 2.27
C VAL A 195 3.09 5.80 2.17
N THR A 196 2.35 5.08 1.36
CA THR A 196 2.65 3.69 1.00
C THR A 196 3.55 3.67 -0.23
N THR A 197 4.45 2.69 -0.35
CA THR A 197 5.52 2.72 -1.36
C THR A 197 5.29 1.81 -2.56
N GLY A 198 4.10 1.20 -2.63
CA GLY A 198 3.77 0.23 -3.66
C GLY A 198 3.89 -1.21 -3.16
N SER A 199 3.24 -2.12 -3.85
CA SER A 199 3.22 -3.53 -3.52
C SER A 199 4.31 -4.31 -4.26
N PRO A 200 5.01 -5.24 -3.59
CA PRO A 200 5.92 -6.19 -4.24
C PRO A 200 5.15 -7.28 -5.01
N ALA A 201 5.91 -8.10 -5.76
CA ALA A 201 5.37 -9.26 -6.45
C ALA A 201 4.68 -10.26 -5.51
N GLY A 202 3.75 -11.05 -6.06
CA GLY A 202 3.00 -12.08 -5.35
C GLY A 202 1.59 -11.68 -4.98
N VAL A 203 1.09 -10.54 -5.49
CA VAL A 203 -0.32 -10.14 -5.35
C VAL A 203 -1.26 -11.18 -5.94
N GLY A 204 -2.48 -11.27 -5.42
CA GLY A 204 -3.44 -12.30 -5.81
C GLY A 204 -3.79 -12.29 -7.29
N ILE A 205 -3.97 -11.11 -7.89
CA ILE A 205 -4.26 -10.96 -9.32
C ILE A 205 -3.07 -11.33 -10.23
N GLY A 206 -1.84 -11.27 -9.71
CA GLY A 206 -0.62 -11.63 -10.44
C GLY A 206 -0.36 -13.15 -10.50
N ARG A 207 -1.11 -13.95 -9.72
CA ARG A 207 -0.91 -15.40 -9.64
C ARG A 207 -1.67 -16.16 -10.74
N ASP A 208 -1.19 -17.34 -11.05
CA ASP A 208 -1.88 -18.29 -11.93
C ASP A 208 -1.96 -19.68 -11.25
N PRO A 209 -3.15 -20.13 -10.81
CA PRO A 209 -4.41 -19.38 -10.80
C PRO A 209 -4.40 -18.19 -9.84
N HIS A 210 -5.29 -17.19 -10.07
CA HIS A 210 -5.49 -16.08 -9.15
C HIS A 210 -5.87 -16.54 -7.74
N VAL A 211 -5.39 -15.82 -6.72
CA VAL A 211 -5.67 -16.11 -5.31
C VAL A 211 -6.19 -14.85 -4.64
N PHE A 212 -7.44 -14.84 -4.22
CA PHE A 212 -8.08 -13.72 -3.56
C PHE A 212 -8.48 -14.06 -2.13
N MET A 213 -8.66 -13.03 -1.33
CA MET A 213 -9.14 -13.15 0.06
C MET A 213 -10.66 -13.27 0.11
N HIS A 214 -11.15 -14.09 1.04
CA HIS A 214 -12.58 -14.31 1.28
C HIS A 214 -12.93 -14.12 2.75
N ALA A 215 -14.22 -13.99 3.04
CA ALA A 215 -14.69 -13.93 4.44
C ALA A 215 -14.22 -15.17 5.23
N GLY A 216 -13.64 -14.91 6.40
CA GLY A 216 -13.02 -15.92 7.26
C GLY A 216 -11.51 -16.04 7.11
N ASP A 217 -10.91 -15.47 6.06
CA ASP A 217 -9.45 -15.47 5.87
C ASP A 217 -8.75 -14.54 6.87
N THR A 218 -7.48 -14.86 7.13
CA THR A 218 -6.56 -14.02 7.89
C THR A 218 -5.40 -13.61 7.00
N ILE A 219 -5.14 -12.31 6.94
CA ILE A 219 -4.00 -11.72 6.24
C ILE A 219 -3.02 -11.13 7.24
N GLU A 220 -1.75 -11.45 7.09
CA GLU A 220 -0.65 -10.94 7.91
C GLU A 220 0.42 -10.36 7.03
N ILE A 221 0.91 -9.17 7.39
CA ILE A 221 2.03 -8.53 6.71
C ILE A 221 3.08 -8.22 7.75
N GLU A 222 4.23 -8.83 7.61
CA GLU A 222 5.39 -8.65 8.48
C GLU A 222 6.43 -7.78 7.79
N LEU A 223 6.92 -6.78 8.50
CA LEU A 223 8.07 -5.98 8.09
C LEU A 223 9.13 -6.05 9.20
N GLU A 224 10.31 -6.47 8.81
CA GLU A 224 11.46 -6.60 9.73
C GLU A 224 11.69 -5.29 10.50
N GLY A 225 11.85 -5.39 11.82
CA GLY A 225 12.06 -4.23 12.69
C GLY A 225 10.80 -3.41 13.01
N VAL A 226 9.66 -3.67 12.35
CA VAL A 226 8.39 -2.94 12.60
C VAL A 226 7.35 -3.83 13.29
N GLY A 227 7.19 -5.07 12.84
CA GLY A 227 6.24 -6.02 13.43
C GLY A 227 5.30 -6.63 12.42
N VAL A 228 4.12 -7.06 12.89
CA VAL A 228 3.11 -7.76 12.07
C VAL A 228 1.78 -7.01 12.10
N LEU A 229 1.33 -6.57 10.95
CA LEU A 229 -0.03 -6.10 10.71
C LEU A 229 -0.90 -7.32 10.39
N SER A 230 -1.93 -7.57 11.20
CA SER A 230 -2.80 -8.75 11.05
C SER A 230 -4.26 -8.32 11.03
N ASN A 231 -5.02 -8.81 10.06
CA ASN A 231 -6.44 -8.53 9.92
C ASN A 231 -7.19 -9.78 9.43
N THR A 232 -8.48 -9.90 9.78
CA THR A 232 -9.38 -10.91 9.24
C THR A 232 -10.34 -10.29 8.24
N LEU A 233 -10.95 -11.10 7.36
CA LEU A 233 -12.03 -10.67 6.47
C LEU A 233 -13.39 -11.14 7.00
N SER A 234 -14.43 -10.33 6.84
CA SER A 234 -15.79 -10.65 7.34
C SER A 234 -16.91 -10.14 6.42
#